data_ae886a98bac9584e66a649b4892e3df5
#
_entry.id   ae886a98bac9584e66a649b4892e3df5
#
_cell.length_a   1.000
_cell.length_b   1.000
_cell.length_c   1.000
_cell.angle_alpha   90.00
_cell.angle_beta   90.00
_cell.angle_gamma   90.00
#
_symmetry.space_group_name_H-M   'P 1'
#
loop_
_entity.id
_entity.type
_entity.pdbx_description
1 polymer ?
#
loop_
_entity_poly.entity_id
_entity_poly.type
_entity_poly.pdbx_seq_one_letter_code
_entity_poly.pdbx_strand_id
1 'polypeptide(L)'
;IDEPFISVSYPVNSNMTAMGYIIVIYYMDEINESANTLNTSLWPYICLLILTVTALYIFVYMSIIIPLNKILKTARKLSNHEYLPEYIIKSHDEFRGIYDAIMYMGKDLSNLEAYQKEFIANVSHDFRSPLTSIKGYTDAMLDGTIEPDSYNKYLEIIRFEAERLTKLTTNLLTLESFD
;
A
#
# COMPACT_ATOMS: atom_id res chain seq x y z
N ILE A 1 -19.09 -70.75 4.82
CA ILE A 1 -18.61 -69.48 4.26
C ILE A 1 -19.91 -68.66 4.02
N ASP A 2 -20.28 -67.88 5.04
CA ASP A 2 -21.46 -67.00 4.96
C ASP A 2 -21.01 -65.67 4.27
N GLU A 3 -21.18 -65.61 2.95
CA GLU A 3 -21.05 -64.39 2.23
C GLU A 3 -22.28 -63.51 2.51
N PRO A 4 -22.10 -62.25 2.91
CA PRO A 4 -23.26 -61.36 3.16
C PRO A 4 -24.02 -61.11 1.86
N PHE A 5 -25.32 -61.34 1.88
CA PHE A 5 -26.20 -61.10 0.72
C PHE A 5 -27.40 -60.24 1.12
N ILE A 6 -27.93 -59.50 0.18
CA ILE A 6 -29.22 -58.80 0.30
C ILE A 6 -30.25 -59.61 -0.52
N SER A 7 -31.32 -60.03 0.12
CA SER A 7 -32.43 -60.73 -0.57
C SER A 7 -33.66 -59.82 -0.59
N VAL A 8 -34.23 -59.67 -1.77
CA VAL A 8 -35.54 -59.01 -1.96
C VAL A 8 -36.53 -60.07 -2.41
N SER A 9 -37.57 -60.28 -1.64
CA SER A 9 -38.67 -61.24 -1.97
C SER A 9 -39.89 -60.48 -2.50
N TYR A 10 -40.40 -60.90 -3.64
CA TYR A 10 -41.64 -60.38 -4.25
C TYR A 10 -42.68 -61.47 -4.36
N PRO A 11 -43.91 -61.32 -3.77
CA PRO A 11 -44.94 -62.34 -3.85
C PRO A 11 -45.60 -62.34 -5.25
N VAL A 12 -45.70 -63.48 -5.82
CA VAL A 12 -46.49 -63.75 -7.08
C VAL A 12 -47.91 -64.18 -6.72
N ASN A 13 -48.84 -63.26 -6.94
CA ASN A 13 -50.26 -63.48 -6.63
C ASN A 13 -51.05 -63.85 -7.89
N SER A 14 -51.93 -64.89 -7.83
CA SER A 14 -52.95 -65.16 -8.82
C SER A 14 -54.27 -65.42 -8.11
N ASN A 15 -55.35 -64.75 -8.54
CA ASN A 15 -56.69 -64.85 -7.99
C ASN A 15 -56.80 -64.80 -6.45
N MET A 16 -56.15 -63.80 -5.82
CA MET A 16 -56.13 -63.58 -4.37
C MET A 16 -55.41 -64.65 -3.52
N THR A 17 -54.73 -65.62 -4.12
CA THR A 17 -53.84 -66.55 -3.40
C THR A 17 -52.42 -66.40 -3.83
N ALA A 18 -51.46 -66.33 -2.84
CA ALA A 18 -50.06 -66.29 -3.14
C ALA A 18 -49.59 -67.61 -3.73
N MET A 19 -49.16 -67.62 -5.00
CA MET A 19 -48.67 -68.83 -5.69
C MET A 19 -47.20 -69.13 -5.39
N GLY A 20 -46.43 -68.12 -4.97
CA GLY A 20 -45.01 -68.27 -4.69
C GLY A 20 -44.30 -66.93 -4.46
N TYR A 21 -43.03 -66.98 -4.25
CA TYR A 21 -42.16 -65.81 -4.08
C TYR A 21 -41.05 -65.88 -5.10
N ILE A 22 -40.72 -64.73 -5.71
CA ILE A 22 -39.49 -64.54 -6.46
C ILE A 22 -38.51 -63.92 -5.49
N ILE A 23 -37.37 -64.61 -5.25
CA ILE A 23 -36.32 -64.13 -4.40
C ILE A 23 -35.16 -63.72 -5.30
N VAL A 24 -34.78 -62.44 -5.26
CA VAL A 24 -33.61 -61.92 -5.95
C VAL A 24 -32.51 -61.75 -4.90
N ILE A 25 -31.38 -62.40 -5.08
CA ILE A 25 -30.27 -62.38 -4.19
C ILE A 25 -29.13 -61.56 -4.82
N TYR A 26 -28.69 -60.57 -4.12
CA TYR A 26 -27.52 -59.76 -4.50
C TYR A 26 -26.39 -60.05 -3.51
N TYR A 27 -25.26 -60.49 -4.03
CA TYR A 27 -24.06 -60.69 -3.21
C TYR A 27 -23.36 -59.35 -2.96
N MET A 28 -23.02 -59.06 -1.70
CA MET A 28 -22.36 -57.80 -1.29
C MET A 28 -20.96 -57.67 -1.87
N ASP A 29 -20.30 -58.77 -2.19
CA ASP A 29 -18.95 -58.77 -2.74
C ASP A 29 -18.89 -58.13 -4.12
N GLU A 30 -19.87 -58.31 -4.99
CA GLU A 30 -19.94 -57.64 -6.30
C GLU A 30 -20.08 -56.10 -6.14
N ILE A 31 -20.85 -55.66 -5.15
CA ILE A 31 -21.06 -54.26 -4.85
C ILE A 31 -19.75 -53.65 -4.28
N ASN A 32 -19.09 -54.34 -3.36
CA ASN A 32 -17.88 -53.92 -2.75
C ASN A 32 -16.71 -53.90 -3.75
N GLU A 33 -16.59 -54.85 -4.65
CA GLU A 33 -15.60 -54.88 -5.71
C GLU A 33 -15.79 -53.72 -6.68
N SER A 34 -17.03 -53.44 -7.09
CA SER A 34 -17.33 -52.26 -7.92
C SER A 34 -17.02 -50.96 -7.23
N ALA A 35 -17.37 -50.81 -5.93
CA ALA A 35 -17.07 -49.65 -5.13
C ALA A 35 -15.54 -49.41 -4.95
N ASN A 36 -14.79 -50.48 -4.70
CA ASN A 36 -13.34 -50.42 -4.59
C ASN A 36 -12.66 -50.07 -5.91
N THR A 37 -13.14 -50.60 -7.02
CA THR A 37 -12.64 -50.28 -8.36
C THR A 37 -12.84 -48.80 -8.69
N LEU A 38 -14.03 -48.26 -8.41
CA LEU A 38 -14.34 -46.85 -8.58
C LEU A 38 -13.43 -45.97 -7.67
N ASN A 39 -13.32 -46.35 -6.40
CA ASN A 39 -12.49 -45.60 -5.44
C ASN A 39 -11.04 -45.58 -5.87
N THR A 40 -10.47 -46.72 -6.24
CA THR A 40 -9.07 -46.83 -6.70
C THR A 40 -8.85 -46.02 -7.98
N SER A 41 -9.82 -46.00 -8.88
CA SER A 41 -9.78 -45.24 -10.13
C SER A 41 -9.82 -43.72 -9.90
N LEU A 42 -10.53 -43.23 -8.86
CA LEU A 42 -10.68 -41.79 -8.60
C LEU A 42 -9.48 -41.13 -7.91
N TRP A 43 -8.73 -41.91 -7.12
CA TRP A 43 -7.57 -41.36 -6.37
C TRP A 43 -6.53 -40.59 -7.24
N PRO A 44 -6.10 -41.07 -8.41
CA PRO A 44 -5.14 -40.37 -9.22
C PRO A 44 -5.66 -39.01 -9.70
N TYR A 45 -6.97 -38.89 -10.00
CA TYR A 45 -7.61 -37.66 -10.42
C TYR A 45 -7.65 -36.64 -9.27
N ILE A 46 -7.96 -37.10 -8.05
CA ILE A 46 -7.95 -36.26 -6.84
C ILE A 46 -6.53 -35.76 -6.55
N CYS A 47 -5.52 -36.63 -6.62
CA CYS A 47 -4.13 -36.24 -6.45
C CYS A 47 -3.68 -35.20 -7.50
N LEU A 48 -4.06 -35.41 -8.77
CA LEU A 48 -3.77 -34.47 -9.86
C LEU A 48 -4.43 -33.11 -9.62
N LEU A 49 -5.69 -33.11 -9.16
CA LEU A 49 -6.42 -31.89 -8.85
C LEU A 49 -5.75 -31.12 -7.70
N ILE A 50 -5.37 -31.80 -6.63
CA ILE A 50 -4.67 -31.17 -5.50
C ILE A 50 -3.33 -30.58 -5.95
N LEU A 51 -2.58 -31.32 -6.78
CA LEU A 51 -1.29 -30.86 -7.32
C LEU A 51 -1.46 -29.62 -8.19
N THR A 52 -2.45 -29.58 -9.07
CA THR A 52 -2.71 -28.42 -9.94
C THR A 52 -3.15 -27.20 -9.15
N VAL A 53 -4.04 -27.37 -8.16
CA VAL A 53 -4.47 -26.26 -7.27
C VAL A 53 -3.31 -25.71 -6.47
N THR A 54 -2.45 -26.60 -5.92
CA THR A 54 -1.27 -26.19 -5.15
C THR A 54 -0.25 -25.45 -6.03
N ALA A 55 -0.01 -25.93 -7.23
CA ALA A 55 0.87 -25.27 -8.20
C ALA A 55 0.35 -23.87 -8.58
N LEU A 56 -0.96 -23.76 -8.84
CA LEU A 56 -1.61 -22.47 -9.15
C LEU A 56 -1.52 -21.51 -7.96
N TYR A 57 -1.74 -21.98 -6.74
CA TYR A 57 -1.62 -21.18 -5.53
C TYR A 57 -0.19 -20.62 -5.38
N ILE A 58 0.83 -21.47 -5.55
CA ILE A 58 2.24 -21.05 -5.47
C ILE A 58 2.55 -20.02 -6.56
N PHE A 59 2.07 -20.25 -7.78
CA PHE A 59 2.26 -19.33 -8.89
C PHE A 59 1.65 -17.95 -8.59
N VAL A 60 0.40 -17.88 -8.16
CA VAL A 60 -0.28 -16.62 -7.80
C VAL A 60 0.44 -15.93 -6.65
N TYR A 61 0.86 -16.68 -5.62
CA TYR A 61 1.57 -16.13 -4.47
C TYR A 61 2.89 -15.47 -4.89
N MET A 62 3.69 -16.14 -5.72
CA MET A 62 4.98 -15.63 -6.17
C MET A 62 4.85 -14.48 -7.20
N SER A 63 3.88 -14.57 -8.12
CA SER A 63 3.72 -13.61 -9.22
C SER A 63 2.96 -12.35 -8.80
N ILE A 64 2.04 -12.43 -7.83
CA ILE A 64 1.16 -11.31 -7.50
C ILE A 64 1.41 -10.83 -6.07
N ILE A 65 1.33 -11.72 -5.07
CA ILE A 65 1.31 -11.31 -3.67
C ILE A 65 2.68 -10.75 -3.23
N ILE A 66 3.77 -11.39 -3.63
CA ILE A 66 5.11 -10.91 -3.27
C ILE A 66 5.41 -9.53 -3.86
N PRO A 67 5.24 -9.26 -5.17
CA PRO A 67 5.45 -7.94 -5.74
C PRO A 67 4.53 -6.87 -5.13
N LEU A 68 3.25 -7.19 -4.96
CA LEU A 68 2.27 -6.27 -4.38
C LEU A 68 2.65 -5.84 -2.96
N ASN A 69 3.09 -6.78 -2.11
CA ASN A 69 3.55 -6.46 -0.76
C ASN A 69 4.81 -5.58 -0.75
N LYS A 70 5.71 -5.74 -1.73
CA LYS A 70 6.88 -4.87 -1.87
C LYS A 70 6.46 -3.44 -2.24
N ILE A 71 5.56 -3.29 -3.21
CA ILE A 71 5.01 -1.99 -3.61
C ILE A 71 4.33 -1.31 -2.42
N LEU A 72 3.49 -2.04 -1.69
CA LEU A 72 2.79 -1.51 -0.52
C LEU A 72 3.76 -1.05 0.58
N LYS A 73 4.83 -1.83 0.81
CA LYS A 73 5.88 -1.46 1.78
C LYS A 73 6.61 -0.19 1.35
N THR A 74 6.93 -0.05 0.05
CA THR A 74 7.56 1.15 -0.50
C THR A 74 6.65 2.37 -0.34
N ALA A 75 5.37 2.25 -0.69
CA ALA A 75 4.39 3.32 -0.55
C ALA A 75 4.22 3.77 0.91
N ARG A 76 4.22 2.81 1.87
CA ARG A 76 4.17 3.15 3.30
C ARG A 76 5.43 3.86 3.79
N LYS A 77 6.62 3.44 3.35
CA LYS A 77 7.87 4.15 3.67
C LYS A 77 7.83 5.60 3.16
N LEU A 78 7.37 5.77 1.93
CA LEU A 78 7.21 7.09 1.33
C LEU A 78 6.25 7.97 2.12
N SER A 79 5.13 7.44 2.59
CA SER A 79 4.18 8.15 3.46
C SER A 79 4.80 8.57 4.81
N ASN A 80 5.84 7.87 5.26
CA ASN A 80 6.58 8.21 6.48
C ASN A 80 7.81 9.11 6.22
N HIS A 81 7.90 9.74 5.04
CA HIS A 81 9.04 10.57 4.63
C HIS A 81 10.38 9.83 4.53
N GLU A 82 10.33 8.49 4.33
CA GLU A 82 11.50 7.66 4.10
C GLU A 82 11.71 7.48 2.59
N TYR A 83 12.44 8.39 1.94
CA TYR A 83 12.54 8.46 0.47
C TYR A 83 13.55 7.51 -0.18
N LEU A 84 14.30 6.72 0.59
CA LEU A 84 15.32 5.83 0.04
C LEU A 84 14.71 4.52 -0.48
N PRO A 85 14.85 4.21 -1.78
CA PRO A 85 14.41 2.94 -2.32
C PRO A 85 15.37 1.83 -1.90
N GLU A 86 14.90 0.91 -1.10
CA GLU A 86 15.70 -0.23 -0.65
C GLU A 86 15.66 -1.42 -1.62
N TYR A 87 14.73 -1.41 -2.58
CA TYR A 87 14.51 -2.56 -3.46
C TYR A 87 14.23 -2.15 -4.90
N ILE A 88 14.99 -2.72 -5.82
CA ILE A 88 14.63 -2.68 -7.24
C ILE A 88 13.74 -3.89 -7.53
N ILE A 89 12.49 -3.64 -7.92
CA ILE A 89 11.61 -4.71 -8.40
C ILE A 89 12.09 -5.11 -9.79
N LYS A 90 12.64 -6.32 -9.92
CA LYS A 90 13.08 -6.90 -11.20
C LYS A 90 11.93 -7.51 -12.00
N SER A 91 10.70 -7.14 -11.74
CA SER A 91 9.55 -7.56 -12.50
C SER A 91 9.52 -6.82 -13.86
N HIS A 92 9.16 -7.51 -14.95
CA HIS A 92 9.04 -6.94 -16.30
C HIS A 92 7.56 -6.74 -16.68
N ASP A 93 6.67 -6.74 -15.69
CA ASP A 93 5.23 -6.67 -15.83
C ASP A 93 4.67 -5.33 -15.33
N GLU A 94 3.35 -5.23 -15.27
CA GLU A 94 2.60 -4.04 -14.85
C GLU A 94 2.98 -3.54 -13.44
N PHE A 95 3.45 -4.42 -12.56
CA PHE A 95 3.92 -4.05 -11.21
C PHE A 95 5.14 -3.15 -11.24
N ARG A 96 5.99 -3.28 -12.27
CA ARG A 96 7.12 -2.37 -12.47
C ARG A 96 6.65 -0.95 -12.76
N GLY A 97 5.65 -0.79 -13.65
CA GLY A 97 5.09 0.51 -13.96
C GLY A 97 4.52 1.22 -12.72
N ILE A 98 3.80 0.47 -11.88
CA ILE A 98 3.26 1.00 -10.60
C ILE A 98 4.40 1.39 -9.65
N TYR A 99 5.43 0.54 -9.54
CA TYR A 99 6.58 0.83 -8.68
C TYR A 99 7.33 2.07 -9.13
N ASP A 100 7.62 2.19 -10.44
CA ASP A 100 8.32 3.34 -11.02
C ASP A 100 7.52 4.64 -10.81
N ALA A 101 6.18 4.59 -10.95
CA ALA A 101 5.31 5.74 -10.66
C ALA A 101 5.37 6.16 -9.18
N ILE A 102 5.35 5.21 -8.25
CA ILE A 102 5.48 5.51 -6.81
C ILE A 102 6.86 6.09 -6.50
N MET A 103 7.92 5.57 -7.11
CA MET A 103 9.28 6.09 -6.94
C MET A 103 9.42 7.51 -7.49
N TYR A 104 8.79 7.79 -8.63
CA TYR A 104 8.76 9.13 -9.20
C TYR A 104 8.07 10.13 -8.26
N MET A 105 6.86 9.78 -7.77
CA MET A 105 6.14 10.60 -6.77
C MET A 105 6.97 10.82 -5.52
N GLY A 106 7.70 9.80 -5.05
CA GLY A 106 8.58 9.90 -3.90
C GLY A 106 9.71 10.89 -4.09
N LYS A 107 10.32 10.87 -5.27
CA LYS A 107 11.37 11.82 -5.62
C LYS A 107 10.83 13.26 -5.67
N ASP A 108 9.67 13.45 -6.28
CA ASP A 108 9.05 14.77 -6.36
C ASP A 108 8.69 15.31 -4.97
N LEU A 109 8.13 14.45 -4.09
CA LEU A 109 7.81 14.83 -2.72
C LEU A 109 9.09 15.20 -1.92
N SER A 110 10.16 14.42 -2.06
CA SER A 110 11.46 14.72 -1.43
C SER A 110 12.04 16.06 -1.91
N ASN A 111 11.95 16.34 -3.21
CA ASN A 111 12.37 17.61 -3.77
C ASN A 111 11.53 18.76 -3.22
N LEU A 112 10.20 18.59 -3.18
CA LEU A 112 9.29 19.60 -2.62
C LEU A 112 9.62 19.93 -1.16
N GLU A 113 9.90 18.94 -0.33
CA GLU A 113 10.33 19.17 1.06
C GLU A 113 11.67 19.91 1.15
N ALA A 114 12.62 19.56 0.29
CA ALA A 114 13.90 20.23 0.24
C ALA A 114 13.73 21.73 -0.14
N TYR A 115 12.94 22.00 -1.17
CA TYR A 115 12.59 23.36 -1.57
C TYR A 115 11.87 24.14 -0.46
N GLN A 116 10.91 23.49 0.22
CA GLN A 116 10.20 24.13 1.34
C GLN A 116 11.15 24.50 2.49
N LYS A 117 12.09 23.61 2.86
CA LYS A 117 13.10 23.89 3.89
C LYS A 117 14.03 25.04 3.49
N GLU A 118 14.50 25.02 2.24
CA GLU A 118 15.34 26.09 1.69
C GLU A 118 14.59 27.43 1.66
N PHE A 119 13.35 27.43 1.20
CA PHE A 119 12.48 28.60 1.18
C PHE A 119 12.33 29.21 2.58
N ILE A 120 11.98 28.40 3.59
CA ILE A 120 11.84 28.86 4.98
C ILE A 120 13.17 29.43 5.51
N ALA A 121 14.28 28.77 5.20
CA ALA A 121 15.61 29.24 5.62
C ALA A 121 15.95 30.60 5.00
N ASN A 122 15.72 30.77 3.70
CA ASN A 122 15.98 32.01 2.96
C ASN A 122 15.08 33.15 3.46
N VAL A 123 13.78 32.90 3.61
CA VAL A 123 12.83 33.87 4.19
C VAL A 123 13.28 34.28 5.59
N SER A 124 13.65 33.32 6.45
CA SER A 124 14.12 33.61 7.81
C SER A 124 15.37 34.48 7.83
N HIS A 125 16.30 34.23 6.90
CA HIS A 125 17.52 35.05 6.76
C HIS A 125 17.19 36.47 6.32
N ASP A 126 16.31 36.62 5.30
CA ASP A 126 15.94 37.93 4.74
C ASP A 126 15.16 38.80 5.72
N PHE A 127 14.39 38.19 6.64
CA PHE A 127 13.76 38.90 7.75
C PHE A 127 14.72 39.27 8.88
N ARG A 128 15.66 38.36 9.20
CA ARG A 128 16.57 38.57 10.34
C ARG A 128 17.48 39.79 10.17
N SER A 129 17.99 40.02 8.96
CA SER A 129 18.92 41.13 8.68
C SER A 129 18.30 42.50 9.00
N PRO A 130 17.14 42.89 8.39
CA PRO A 130 16.52 44.18 8.66
C PRO A 130 16.04 44.33 10.12
N LEU A 131 15.51 43.25 10.73
CA LEU A 131 15.12 43.27 12.14
C LEU A 131 16.29 43.50 13.08
N THR A 132 17.44 42.90 12.78
CA THR A 132 18.65 43.13 13.56
C THR A 132 19.13 44.59 13.46
N SER A 133 19.07 45.17 12.27
CA SER A 133 19.43 46.60 12.04
C SER A 133 18.45 47.53 12.79
N ILE A 134 17.14 47.32 12.66
CA ILE A 134 16.13 48.11 13.37
C ILE A 134 16.35 48.03 14.88
N LYS A 135 16.51 46.82 15.42
CA LYS A 135 16.73 46.59 16.83
C LYS A 135 18.05 47.26 17.30
N GLY A 136 19.13 47.03 16.57
CA GLY A 136 20.46 47.58 16.94
C GLY A 136 20.46 49.11 17.00
N TYR A 137 19.89 49.80 16.02
CA TYR A 137 19.81 51.27 16.05
C TYR A 137 18.84 51.76 17.12
N THR A 138 17.69 51.12 17.32
CA THR A 138 16.80 51.50 18.43
C THR A 138 17.42 51.30 19.81
N ASP A 139 18.11 50.21 20.04
CA ASP A 139 18.84 49.97 21.30
C ASP A 139 19.91 50.99 21.52
N ALA A 140 20.74 51.34 20.49
CA ALA A 140 21.78 52.31 20.54
C ALA A 140 21.28 53.78 20.74
N MET A 141 20.06 54.08 20.30
CA MET A 141 19.40 55.38 20.60
C MET A 141 18.89 55.40 22.05
N LEU A 142 18.38 54.29 22.55
CA LEU A 142 17.83 54.22 23.92
C LEU A 142 18.91 54.22 24.99
N ASP A 143 20.06 53.61 24.76
CA ASP A 143 21.19 53.55 25.68
C ASP A 143 22.12 54.78 25.59
N GLY A 144 21.83 55.73 24.67
CA GLY A 144 22.58 56.95 24.49
C GLY A 144 23.89 56.80 23.75
N THR A 145 24.14 55.64 23.13
CA THR A 145 25.33 55.41 22.27
C THR A 145 25.30 56.32 21.02
N ILE A 146 24.10 56.62 20.52
CA ILE A 146 23.87 57.56 19.41
C ILE A 146 23.49 58.90 19.99
N GLU A 147 24.21 59.94 19.62
CA GLU A 147 23.91 61.31 20.03
C GLU A 147 22.57 61.80 19.44
N PRO A 148 21.77 62.61 20.19
CA PRO A 148 20.46 63.08 19.73
C PRO A 148 20.51 63.82 18.38
N ASP A 149 21.55 64.55 18.10
CA ASP A 149 21.72 65.27 16.83
C ASP A 149 21.80 64.35 15.60
N SER A 150 22.17 63.10 15.82
CA SER A 150 22.26 62.05 14.78
C SER A 150 21.00 61.22 14.62
N TYR A 151 19.99 61.34 15.48
CA TYR A 151 18.77 60.50 15.49
C TYR A 151 18.07 60.49 14.15
N ASN A 152 17.91 61.60 13.46
CA ASN A 152 17.25 61.68 12.17
C ASN A 152 17.84 60.75 11.12
N LYS A 153 19.17 60.64 11.09
CA LYS A 153 19.88 59.73 10.17
C LYS A 153 19.54 58.26 10.44
N TYR A 154 19.56 57.87 11.69
CA TYR A 154 19.30 56.46 12.07
C TYR A 154 17.80 56.11 11.98
N LEU A 155 16.89 57.05 12.25
CA LEU A 155 15.47 56.90 12.01
C LEU A 155 15.13 56.69 10.52
N GLU A 156 15.85 57.35 9.61
CA GLU A 156 15.72 57.11 8.18
C GLU A 156 16.12 55.67 7.79
N ILE A 157 17.19 55.14 8.39
CA ILE A 157 17.61 53.76 8.16
C ILE A 157 16.56 52.77 8.69
N ILE A 158 16.07 53.01 9.90
CA ILE A 158 14.98 52.19 10.49
C ILE A 158 13.76 52.20 9.61
N ARG A 159 13.34 53.36 9.10
CA ARG A 159 12.21 53.48 8.17
C ARG A 159 12.45 52.68 6.89
N PHE A 160 13.64 52.81 6.29
CA PHE A 160 13.99 52.05 5.08
C PHE A 160 13.91 50.54 5.29
N GLU A 161 14.44 50.04 6.42
CA GLU A 161 14.37 48.58 6.71
C GLU A 161 12.94 48.13 7.02
N ALA A 162 12.10 48.94 7.65
CA ALA A 162 10.69 48.66 7.86
C ALA A 162 9.90 48.59 6.54
N GLU A 163 10.17 49.54 5.61
CA GLU A 163 9.57 49.51 4.26
C GLU A 163 10.04 48.29 3.47
N ARG A 164 11.28 47.86 3.62
CA ARG A 164 11.82 46.66 3.03
C ARG A 164 11.10 45.39 3.55
N LEU A 165 10.86 45.27 4.86
CA LEU A 165 10.07 44.20 5.46
C LEU A 165 8.64 44.16 4.93
N THR A 166 8.02 45.33 4.80
CA THR A 166 6.66 45.44 4.25
C THR A 166 6.60 44.93 2.82
N LYS A 167 7.59 45.22 1.98
CA LYS A 167 7.66 44.69 0.61
C LYS A 167 7.86 43.16 0.60
N LEU A 168 8.73 42.64 1.47
CA LEU A 168 8.97 41.21 1.58
C LEU A 168 7.68 40.46 1.95
N THR A 169 6.92 40.95 2.94
CA THR A 169 5.64 40.35 3.33
C THR A 169 4.61 40.41 2.22
N THR A 170 4.50 41.53 1.52
CA THR A 170 3.57 41.69 0.38
C THR A 170 3.91 40.70 -0.75
N ASN A 171 5.19 40.56 -1.08
CA ASN A 171 5.63 39.61 -2.11
C ASN A 171 5.33 38.19 -1.73
N LEU A 172 5.52 37.78 -0.47
CA LEU A 172 5.19 36.45 0.04
C LEU A 172 3.67 36.16 -0.06
N LEU A 173 2.82 37.12 0.35
CA LEU A 173 1.36 36.98 0.24
C LEU A 173 0.87 36.90 -1.23
N THR A 174 1.56 37.58 -2.14
CA THR A 174 1.23 37.53 -3.55
C THR A 174 1.55 36.16 -4.16
N LEU A 175 2.63 35.51 -3.73
CA LEU A 175 2.98 34.14 -4.16
C LEU A 175 1.92 33.12 -3.72
N GLU A 176 1.34 33.28 -2.52
CA GLU A 176 0.29 32.40 -2.00
C GLU A 176 -1.07 32.54 -2.75
N SER A 177 -1.28 33.65 -3.44
CA SER A 177 -2.53 33.92 -4.17
C SER A 177 -2.55 33.35 -5.61
N PHE A 178 -1.47 32.75 -6.08
CA PHE A 178 -1.35 32.17 -7.42
C PHE A 178 -1.55 30.65 -7.46
N ASP A 179 -1.78 29.98 -6.33
CA ASP A 179 -2.19 28.58 -6.21
C ASP A 179 -3.73 28.47 -6.06
#